data_5cb0fbe5ff8dd795dad3aced455ebfb5
#
_entry.id   5cb0fbe5ff8dd795dad3aced455ebfb5
#
_cell.length_a   1.000
_cell.length_b   1.000
_cell.length_c   1.000
_cell.angle_alpha   90.00
_cell.angle_beta   90.00
_cell.angle_gamma   90.00
#
_symmetry.space_group_name_H-M   'P 1'
#
loop_
_entity.id
_entity.type
_entity.pdbx_description
1 polymer ?
#
loop_
_entity_poly.entity_id
_entity_poly.type
_entity_poly.pdbx_seq_one_letter_code
_entity_poly.pdbx_strand_id
1 'polypeptide(L)'
;MNVYNTLIIGSGYSSIGYATACPNTVICEEHQICDTHFYLPLRSFRYKHYSPKTKEGSKLLNIFDSLSLFKDNEQNVNGFEFALCKYVFEKRLDILLKCRVICIEHRKDHIYDVTVQTNEGLTHLFAKEILDTTNRSSEEYYTILFVCDDIEKVKGKLLSAYSGAKIESAFYPGRYAIHISACDTDENRIKLDVYEKWRTLGIDAKILYMAPVFYGKANTEKLCDDHYENPIEAFEAGYLYAKETNK
;
A
#
# COMPACT_ATOMS: atom_id res chain seq x y z
N MET A 1 25.69 16.50 -12.04
CA MET A 1 25.14 15.27 -11.43
C MET A 1 24.35 15.72 -10.21
N ASN A 2 23.05 15.49 -10.19
CA ASN A 2 22.22 15.80 -9.03
C ASN A 2 22.30 14.59 -8.08
N VAL A 3 22.61 14.79 -6.81
CA VAL A 3 22.71 13.73 -5.80
C VAL A 3 21.61 13.96 -4.77
N TYR A 4 20.68 13.01 -4.67
CA TYR A 4 19.65 13.03 -3.65
C TYR A 4 20.24 12.71 -2.26
N ASN A 5 19.62 13.21 -1.22
CA ASN A 5 19.97 12.79 0.14
C ASN A 5 19.53 11.34 0.34
N THR A 6 18.29 11.03 -0.05
CA THR A 6 17.71 9.70 0.08
C THR A 6 16.97 9.30 -1.19
N LEU A 7 17.12 8.05 -1.62
CA LEU A 7 16.26 7.40 -2.61
C LEU A 7 15.42 6.35 -1.89
N ILE A 8 14.11 6.41 -2.06
CA ILE A 8 13.18 5.45 -1.48
C ILE A 8 12.62 4.56 -2.59
N ILE A 9 12.57 3.26 -2.34
CA ILE A 9 11.95 2.27 -3.22
C ILE A 9 10.58 1.94 -2.64
N GLY A 10 9.52 2.21 -3.42
CA GLY A 10 8.12 2.07 -3.00
C GLY A 10 7.51 3.36 -2.49
N SER A 11 6.24 3.60 -2.83
CA SER A 11 5.52 4.85 -2.59
C SER A 11 4.35 4.70 -1.62
N GLY A 12 4.55 4.00 -0.52
CA GLY A 12 3.57 3.87 0.56
C GLY A 12 3.43 5.15 1.40
N TYR A 13 2.54 5.15 2.36
CA TYR A 13 2.30 6.27 3.28
C TYR A 13 3.53 6.60 4.12
N SER A 14 4.25 5.59 4.62
CA SER A 14 5.50 5.80 5.37
C SER A 14 6.59 6.44 4.51
N SER A 15 6.71 6.04 3.23
CA SER A 15 7.63 6.64 2.27
C SER A 15 7.33 8.12 2.03
N ILE A 16 6.04 8.44 1.83
CA ILE A 16 5.58 9.82 1.64
C ILE A 16 5.80 10.66 2.91
N GLY A 17 5.56 10.07 4.07
CA GLY A 17 5.85 10.70 5.36
C GLY A 17 7.32 11.03 5.50
N TYR A 18 8.21 10.07 5.21
CA TYR A 18 9.66 10.29 5.22
C TYR A 18 10.08 11.42 4.28
N ALA A 19 9.68 11.35 3.01
CA ALA A 19 10.02 12.36 2.01
C ALA A 19 9.51 13.77 2.38
N THR A 20 8.37 13.85 3.07
CA THR A 20 7.85 15.13 3.59
C THR A 20 8.77 15.78 4.63
N ALA A 21 9.48 14.97 5.42
CA ALA A 21 10.37 15.45 6.47
C ALA A 21 11.84 15.60 6.04
N CYS A 22 12.25 14.84 5.02
CA CYS A 22 13.61 14.81 4.50
C CYS A 22 13.68 15.49 3.12
N PRO A 23 14.21 16.70 2.99
CA PRO A 23 14.33 17.40 1.72
C PRO A 23 15.32 16.71 0.78
N ASN A 24 15.14 16.92 -0.53
CA ASN A 24 15.97 16.30 -1.57
C ASN A 24 15.92 14.77 -1.54
N THR A 25 14.71 14.22 -1.34
CA THR A 25 14.39 12.80 -1.42
C THR A 25 13.67 12.52 -2.73
N VAL A 26 14.03 11.43 -3.40
CA VAL A 26 13.30 10.90 -4.56
C VAL A 26 12.69 9.54 -4.22
N ILE A 27 11.47 9.30 -4.68
CA ILE A 27 10.78 8.02 -4.52
C ILE A 27 10.67 7.34 -5.89
N CYS A 28 11.09 6.09 -5.99
CA CYS A 28 10.93 5.23 -7.16
C CYS A 28 9.78 4.26 -6.91
N GLU A 29 8.75 4.32 -7.76
CA GLU A 29 7.58 3.45 -7.67
C GLU A 29 7.40 2.66 -8.97
N GLU A 30 7.39 1.34 -8.87
CA GLU A 30 7.25 0.45 -10.03
C GLU A 30 5.86 0.56 -10.67
N HIS A 31 4.83 0.82 -9.86
CA HIS A 31 3.46 0.97 -10.32
C HIS A 31 3.21 2.38 -10.90
N GLN A 32 2.06 2.54 -11.52
CA GLN A 32 1.64 3.83 -12.10
C GLN A 32 0.92 4.75 -11.09
N ILE A 33 0.78 4.31 -9.86
CA ILE A 33 0.07 5.01 -8.79
C ILE A 33 0.85 4.87 -7.49
N CYS A 34 0.65 5.82 -6.57
CA CYS A 34 1.07 5.69 -5.18
C CYS A 34 0.13 4.75 -4.40
N ASP A 35 0.52 4.40 -3.18
CA ASP A 35 -0.26 3.55 -2.27
C ASP A 35 -0.41 2.11 -2.76
N THR A 36 0.70 1.42 -2.81
CA THR A 36 0.75 -0.01 -3.16
C THR A 36 0.42 -0.94 -1.99
N HIS A 37 0.23 -0.41 -0.77
CA HIS A 37 0.05 -1.20 0.45
C HIS A 37 -1.37 -1.18 1.03
N PHE A 38 -2.14 -0.13 0.79
CA PHE A 38 -3.55 -0.04 1.22
C PHE A 38 -4.52 -0.14 0.06
N TYR A 39 -4.35 0.73 -0.94
CA TYR A 39 -5.28 0.80 -2.07
C TYR A 39 -5.16 -0.39 -3.01
N LEU A 40 -3.97 -0.67 -3.54
CA LEU A 40 -3.82 -1.75 -4.54
C LEU A 40 -4.22 -3.13 -3.99
N PRO A 41 -3.81 -3.54 -2.78
CA PRO A 41 -4.25 -4.82 -2.22
C PRO A 41 -5.69 -4.77 -1.67
N LEU A 42 -6.39 -3.65 -1.78
CA LEU A 42 -7.73 -3.44 -1.22
C LEU A 42 -7.79 -3.80 0.27
N ARG A 43 -6.85 -3.31 1.02
CA ARG A 43 -6.69 -3.61 2.44
C ARG A 43 -7.77 -2.89 3.24
N SER A 44 -8.98 -3.45 3.26
CA SER A 44 -10.14 -2.92 3.94
C SER A 44 -10.25 -3.45 5.36
N PHE A 45 -9.35 -3.04 6.24
CA PHE A 45 -9.53 -3.32 7.67
C PHE A 45 -10.51 -2.32 8.29
N ARG A 46 -11.16 -2.72 9.39
CA ARG A 46 -11.92 -1.79 10.20
C ARG A 46 -11.04 -0.61 10.56
N TYR A 47 -11.52 0.58 10.27
CA TYR A 47 -10.85 1.81 10.62
C TYR A 47 -10.65 1.88 12.14
N LYS A 48 -9.39 1.87 12.54
CA LYS A 48 -9.01 2.18 13.90
C LYS A 48 -8.77 3.67 13.97
N HIS A 49 -9.58 4.37 14.76
CA HIS A 49 -9.42 5.80 14.92
C HIS A 49 -7.97 6.13 15.32
N TYR A 50 -7.33 6.99 14.57
CA TYR A 50 -5.99 7.47 14.81
C TYR A 50 -5.99 8.99 14.94
N SER A 51 -5.44 9.49 16.04
CA SER A 51 -5.26 10.94 16.26
C SER A 51 -3.85 11.34 15.86
N PRO A 52 -3.68 12.15 14.80
CA PRO A 52 -2.36 12.59 14.36
C PRO A 52 -1.59 13.31 15.47
N LYS A 53 -0.29 13.04 15.56
CA LYS A 53 0.64 13.64 16.51
C LYS A 53 1.42 14.79 15.89
N THR A 54 1.37 14.91 14.55
CA THR A 54 2.13 15.91 13.80
C THR A 54 1.20 16.82 13.03
N LYS A 55 1.69 18.04 12.71
CA LYS A 55 0.96 18.97 11.84
C LYS A 55 0.75 18.40 10.43
N GLU A 56 1.71 17.63 9.93
CA GLU A 56 1.62 17.05 8.59
C GLU A 56 0.66 15.86 8.55
N GLY A 57 0.64 15.01 9.58
CA GLY A 57 -0.38 13.98 9.74
C GLY A 57 -1.79 14.56 9.83
N SER A 58 -1.96 15.67 10.58
CA SER A 58 -3.24 16.38 10.64
C SER A 58 -3.68 16.93 9.28
N LYS A 59 -2.76 17.42 8.46
CA LYS A 59 -3.09 17.88 7.10
C LYS A 59 -3.54 16.74 6.21
N LEU A 60 -2.86 15.60 6.26
CA LEU A 60 -3.25 14.43 5.50
C LEU A 60 -4.63 13.93 5.96
N LEU A 61 -4.89 13.83 7.27
CA LEU A 61 -6.21 13.48 7.80
C LEU A 61 -7.30 14.43 7.31
N ASN A 62 -7.07 15.74 7.29
CA ASN A 62 -8.03 16.71 6.76
C ASN A 62 -8.36 16.46 5.27
N ILE A 63 -7.41 15.97 4.47
CA ILE A 63 -7.70 15.55 3.08
C ILE A 63 -8.64 14.34 3.09
N PHE A 64 -8.37 13.33 3.93
CA PHE A 64 -9.22 12.16 4.08
C PHE A 64 -10.65 12.55 4.50
N ASP A 65 -10.78 13.42 5.49
CA ASP A 65 -12.07 13.91 5.98
C ASP A 65 -12.83 14.69 4.88
N SER A 66 -12.12 15.55 4.13
CA SER A 66 -12.71 16.30 3.02
C SER A 66 -13.26 15.41 1.89
N LEU A 67 -12.74 14.20 1.78
CA LEU A 67 -13.15 13.19 0.81
C LEU A 67 -14.10 12.14 1.41
N SER A 68 -14.45 12.29 2.69
CA SER A 68 -15.31 11.35 3.43
C SER A 68 -14.82 9.90 3.34
N LEU A 69 -13.49 9.70 3.48
CA LEU A 69 -12.87 8.38 3.34
C LEU A 69 -13.05 7.51 4.59
N PHE A 70 -13.37 8.11 5.72
CA PHE A 70 -13.65 7.44 6.98
C PHE A 70 -15.07 7.70 7.42
N LYS A 71 -15.83 6.65 7.70
CA LYS A 71 -17.20 6.74 8.18
C LYS A 71 -17.56 5.52 9.03
N ASP A 72 -18.09 5.72 10.22
CA ASP A 72 -18.67 4.67 11.07
C ASP A 72 -17.75 3.45 11.30
N ASN A 73 -16.45 3.69 11.51
CA ASN A 73 -15.38 2.68 11.60
C ASN A 73 -15.11 1.90 10.29
N GLU A 74 -15.62 2.39 9.18
CA GLU A 74 -15.32 1.87 7.84
C GLU A 74 -14.42 2.84 7.08
N GLN A 75 -13.66 2.30 6.12
CA GLN A 75 -12.76 3.11 5.31
C GLN A 75 -13.01 2.87 3.81
N ASN A 76 -13.10 3.97 3.06
CA ASN A 76 -13.18 3.92 1.61
C ASN A 76 -11.79 3.85 0.99
N VAL A 77 -11.23 2.64 0.95
CA VAL A 77 -9.87 2.40 0.42
C VAL A 77 -9.69 2.92 -1.01
N ASN A 78 -10.75 2.91 -1.82
CA ASN A 78 -10.69 3.40 -3.20
C ASN A 78 -10.39 4.91 -3.32
N GLY A 79 -10.54 5.67 -2.24
CA GLY A 79 -10.19 7.09 -2.22
C GLY A 79 -8.79 7.38 -1.68
N PHE A 80 -8.10 6.38 -1.16
CA PHE A 80 -6.80 6.56 -0.49
C PHE A 80 -5.73 7.02 -1.46
N GLU A 81 -5.65 6.40 -2.63
CA GLU A 81 -4.73 6.82 -3.69
C GLU A 81 -4.92 8.29 -4.04
N PHE A 82 -6.18 8.72 -4.27
CA PHE A 82 -6.47 10.10 -4.62
C PHE A 82 -6.06 11.08 -3.51
N ALA A 83 -6.32 10.72 -2.25
CA ALA A 83 -5.92 11.54 -1.09
C ALA A 83 -4.39 11.67 -1.01
N LEU A 84 -3.67 10.56 -1.20
CA LEU A 84 -2.22 10.55 -1.17
C LEU A 84 -1.63 11.34 -2.34
N CYS A 85 -2.13 11.14 -3.56
CA CYS A 85 -1.70 11.92 -4.74
C CYS A 85 -1.94 13.42 -4.56
N LYS A 86 -3.09 13.82 -4.01
CA LYS A 86 -3.36 15.22 -3.68
C LYS A 86 -2.32 15.78 -2.71
N TYR A 87 -2.02 15.05 -1.64
CA TYR A 87 -1.00 15.45 -0.66
C TYR A 87 0.38 15.60 -1.31
N VAL A 88 0.80 14.58 -2.07
CA VAL A 88 2.09 14.57 -2.80
C VAL A 88 2.22 15.78 -3.72
N PHE A 89 1.17 16.08 -4.49
CA PHE A 89 1.13 17.24 -5.39
C PHE A 89 1.25 18.57 -4.63
N GLU A 90 0.48 18.74 -3.56
CA GLU A 90 0.53 19.96 -2.73
C GLU A 90 1.90 20.17 -2.09
N LYS A 91 2.60 19.07 -1.74
CA LYS A 91 3.95 19.10 -1.16
C LYS A 91 5.08 19.16 -2.18
N ARG A 92 4.78 18.96 -3.48
CA ARG A 92 5.76 18.91 -4.57
C ARG A 92 6.87 17.88 -4.30
N LEU A 93 6.48 16.70 -3.85
CA LEU A 93 7.44 15.61 -3.61
C LEU A 93 7.90 15.01 -4.93
N ASP A 94 9.17 14.67 -5.02
CA ASP A 94 9.75 14.01 -6.19
C ASP A 94 9.44 12.52 -6.19
N ILE A 95 8.47 12.11 -7.04
CA ILE A 95 8.09 10.71 -7.21
C ILE A 95 8.18 10.34 -8.69
N LEU A 96 8.90 9.27 -8.97
CA LEU A 96 9.00 8.65 -10.29
C LEU A 96 8.11 7.42 -10.32
N LEU A 97 6.95 7.54 -10.97
CA LEU A 97 6.04 6.41 -11.20
C LEU A 97 6.49 5.60 -12.42
N LYS A 98 6.14 4.30 -12.48
CA LYS A 98 6.63 3.35 -13.49
C LYS A 98 8.15 3.34 -13.56
N CYS A 99 8.78 3.42 -12.42
CA CYS A 99 10.21 3.48 -12.23
C CYS A 99 10.67 2.27 -11.42
N ARG A 100 11.25 1.30 -12.11
CA ARG A 100 11.75 0.07 -11.50
C ARG A 100 13.24 0.17 -11.23
N VAL A 101 13.66 -0.07 -10.00
CA VAL A 101 15.07 -0.20 -9.65
C VAL A 101 15.62 -1.53 -10.18
N ILE A 102 16.67 -1.47 -11.01
CA ILE A 102 17.29 -2.64 -11.65
C ILE A 102 18.57 -3.03 -10.95
N CYS A 103 19.41 -2.06 -10.58
CA CYS A 103 20.69 -2.30 -9.95
C CYS A 103 21.05 -1.17 -9.01
N ILE A 104 21.73 -1.51 -7.93
CA ILE A 104 22.24 -0.57 -6.93
C ILE A 104 23.72 -0.85 -6.77
N GLU A 105 24.56 0.13 -7.05
CA GLU A 105 26.01 0.04 -6.91
C GLU A 105 26.49 1.08 -5.89
N HIS A 106 27.27 0.64 -4.91
CA HIS A 106 27.92 1.55 -3.95
C HIS A 106 29.25 2.04 -4.50
N ARG A 107 29.36 3.33 -4.74
CA ARG A 107 30.57 3.96 -5.27
C ARG A 107 31.60 4.24 -4.16
N LYS A 108 32.83 4.44 -4.54
CA LYS A 108 33.96 4.74 -3.62
C LYS A 108 33.80 6.06 -2.86
N ASP A 109 32.99 6.98 -3.40
CA ASP A 109 32.68 8.29 -2.82
C ASP A 109 31.47 8.26 -1.84
N HIS A 110 31.08 7.08 -1.39
CA HIS A 110 29.93 6.85 -0.50
C HIS A 110 28.58 7.29 -1.10
N ILE A 111 28.47 7.32 -2.41
CA ILE A 111 27.23 7.57 -3.15
C ILE A 111 26.76 6.26 -3.77
N TYR A 112 25.46 6.03 -3.73
CA TYR A 112 24.83 4.95 -4.48
C TYR A 112 24.54 5.42 -5.91
N ASP A 113 24.95 4.61 -6.88
CA ASP A 113 24.53 4.72 -8.28
C ASP A 113 23.42 3.71 -8.50
N VAL A 114 22.21 4.21 -8.76
CA VAL A 114 21.00 3.41 -8.89
C VAL A 114 20.55 3.44 -10.33
N THR A 115 20.69 2.31 -11.01
CA THR A 115 20.12 2.15 -12.36
C THR A 115 18.63 1.86 -12.24
N VAL A 116 17.82 2.70 -12.86
CA VAL A 116 16.36 2.56 -12.91
C VAL A 116 15.86 2.42 -14.35
N GLN A 117 14.82 1.62 -14.51
CA GLN A 117 14.08 1.50 -15.76
C GLN A 117 12.81 2.34 -15.68
N THR A 118 12.65 3.23 -16.64
CA THR A 118 11.44 4.04 -16.83
C THR A 118 10.80 3.74 -18.18
N ASN A 119 9.70 4.41 -18.52
CA ASN A 119 9.10 4.32 -19.86
C ASN A 119 10.02 4.86 -20.98
N GLU A 120 11.00 5.70 -20.62
CA GLU A 120 11.95 6.31 -21.55
C GLU A 120 13.24 5.48 -21.70
N GLY A 121 13.39 4.41 -20.92
CA GLY A 121 14.54 3.52 -20.93
C GLY A 121 15.30 3.50 -19.60
N LEU A 122 16.56 3.09 -19.64
CA LEU A 122 17.43 3.05 -18.46
C LEU A 122 18.03 4.42 -18.20
N THR A 123 18.03 4.81 -16.92
CA THR A 123 18.70 6.02 -16.44
C THR A 123 19.35 5.78 -15.09
N HIS A 124 20.16 6.73 -14.62
CA HIS A 124 20.89 6.66 -13.36
C HIS A 124 20.44 7.74 -12.41
N LEU A 125 20.16 7.34 -11.17
CA LEU A 125 19.90 8.22 -10.03
C LEU A 125 21.04 8.06 -9.03
N PHE A 126 21.40 9.16 -8.37
CA PHE A 126 22.49 9.14 -7.39
C PHE A 126 21.94 9.58 -6.03
N ALA A 127 22.22 8.79 -4.99
CA ALA A 127 21.75 9.06 -3.64
C ALA A 127 22.82 8.74 -2.59
N LYS A 128 22.76 9.43 -1.44
CA LYS A 128 23.63 9.13 -0.29
C LYS A 128 23.09 7.97 0.54
N GLU A 129 21.79 7.78 0.53
CA GLU A 129 21.08 6.74 1.28
C GLU A 129 20.02 6.08 0.42
N ILE A 130 19.78 4.80 0.65
CA ILE A 130 18.69 4.05 0.02
C ILE A 130 17.81 3.44 1.12
N LEU A 131 16.51 3.64 1.00
CA LEU A 131 15.51 3.01 1.84
C LEU A 131 14.58 2.16 0.97
N ASP A 132 14.52 0.87 1.24
CA ASP A 132 13.59 -0.04 0.59
C ASP A 132 12.39 -0.26 1.50
N THR A 133 11.21 0.20 1.08
CA THR A 133 9.96 0.07 1.82
C THR A 133 9.05 -1.02 1.24
N THR A 134 9.53 -1.74 0.20
CA THR A 134 8.76 -2.77 -0.50
C THR A 134 8.86 -4.15 0.15
N ASN A 135 9.67 -4.29 1.19
CA ASN A 135 9.97 -5.57 1.81
C ASN A 135 8.71 -6.17 2.47
N ARG A 136 8.25 -7.31 1.94
CA ARG A 136 7.04 -8.00 2.39
C ARG A 136 7.38 -9.16 3.32
N SER A 137 6.44 -9.50 4.18
CA SER A 137 6.57 -10.68 5.03
C SER A 137 6.31 -11.99 4.26
N SER A 138 6.68 -13.12 4.90
CA SER A 138 6.39 -14.45 4.36
C SER A 138 4.92 -14.85 4.41
N GLU A 139 4.07 -14.12 5.15
CA GLU A 139 2.62 -14.31 5.19
C GLU A 139 1.95 -13.27 4.31
N GLU A 140 1.48 -13.70 3.15
CA GLU A 140 0.78 -12.82 2.21
C GLU A 140 -0.71 -13.12 2.19
N TYR A 141 -1.50 -12.07 1.98
CA TYR A 141 -2.95 -12.13 1.83
C TYR A 141 -3.35 -11.58 0.47
N TYR A 142 -4.41 -12.15 -0.06
CA TYR A 142 -5.03 -11.74 -1.31
C TYR A 142 -6.48 -11.31 -1.05
N THR A 143 -6.88 -10.16 -1.55
CA THR A 143 -8.22 -9.61 -1.30
C THR A 143 -9.13 -9.76 -2.50
N ILE A 144 -10.37 -10.18 -2.24
CA ILE A 144 -11.45 -10.26 -3.21
C ILE A 144 -12.61 -9.42 -2.69
N LEU A 145 -13.05 -8.44 -3.47
CA LEU A 145 -14.30 -7.73 -3.21
C LEU A 145 -15.46 -8.45 -3.86
N PHE A 146 -16.54 -8.60 -3.13
CA PHE A 146 -17.76 -9.23 -3.62
C PHE A 146 -19.02 -8.54 -3.09
N VAL A 147 -20.15 -8.82 -3.73
CA VAL A 147 -21.47 -8.38 -3.31
C VAL A 147 -22.37 -9.59 -3.09
N CYS A 148 -23.19 -9.52 -2.05
CA CYS A 148 -24.28 -10.45 -1.79
C CYS A 148 -25.40 -9.75 -1.00
N ASP A 149 -26.61 -10.25 -1.13
CA ASP A 149 -27.76 -9.68 -0.42
C ASP A 149 -27.80 -10.09 1.06
N ASP A 150 -27.28 -11.30 1.37
CA ASP A 150 -27.29 -11.86 2.73
C ASP A 150 -25.95 -12.57 3.01
N ILE A 151 -25.09 -11.88 3.75
CA ILE A 151 -23.76 -12.38 4.07
C ILE A 151 -23.78 -13.64 4.93
N GLU A 152 -24.77 -13.80 5.81
CA GLU A 152 -24.85 -14.96 6.71
C GLU A 152 -25.08 -16.26 5.95
N LYS A 153 -25.79 -16.20 4.80
CA LYS A 153 -25.97 -17.37 3.93
C LYS A 153 -24.73 -17.78 3.16
N VAL A 154 -23.83 -16.84 2.95
CA VAL A 154 -22.63 -17.01 2.09
C VAL A 154 -21.37 -17.27 2.90
N LYS A 155 -21.24 -16.59 4.04
CA LYS A 155 -20.05 -16.58 4.89
C LYS A 155 -19.52 -17.96 5.27
N GLY A 156 -20.41 -18.86 5.72
CA GLY A 156 -19.99 -20.22 6.13
C GLY A 156 -19.35 -21.01 5.00
N LYS A 157 -19.90 -20.93 3.77
CA LYS A 157 -19.36 -21.61 2.59
C LYS A 157 -18.01 -21.02 2.17
N LEU A 158 -17.89 -19.68 2.18
CA LEU A 158 -16.64 -19.01 1.86
C LEU A 158 -15.52 -19.36 2.85
N LEU A 159 -15.79 -19.30 4.15
CA LEU A 159 -14.79 -19.63 5.18
C LEU A 159 -14.40 -21.12 5.15
N SER A 160 -15.31 -22.00 4.73
CA SER A 160 -14.99 -23.44 4.53
C SER A 160 -14.13 -23.67 3.30
N ALA A 161 -14.31 -22.90 2.23
CA ALA A 161 -13.56 -23.04 0.99
C ALA A 161 -12.15 -22.42 1.09
N TYR A 162 -11.99 -21.37 1.90
CA TYR A 162 -10.73 -20.67 2.08
C TYR A 162 -10.34 -20.67 3.56
N SER A 163 -9.58 -21.71 3.96
CA SER A 163 -9.13 -21.87 5.35
C SER A 163 -8.31 -20.64 5.82
N GLY A 164 -8.65 -20.15 7.01
CA GLY A 164 -7.97 -18.98 7.58
C GLY A 164 -8.38 -17.63 6.98
N ALA A 165 -9.33 -17.62 6.04
CA ALA A 165 -9.82 -16.39 5.46
C ALA A 165 -10.57 -15.52 6.47
N LYS A 166 -10.53 -14.20 6.26
CA LYS A 166 -11.31 -13.21 7.00
C LYS A 166 -12.29 -12.53 6.06
N ILE A 167 -13.51 -12.30 6.51
CA ILE A 167 -14.53 -11.55 5.78
C ILE A 167 -14.87 -10.31 6.57
N GLU A 168 -14.86 -9.17 5.91
CA GLU A 168 -15.16 -7.86 6.48
C GLU A 168 -16.16 -7.12 5.60
N SER A 169 -16.94 -6.23 6.20
CA SER A 169 -17.79 -5.29 5.45
C SER A 169 -16.90 -4.32 4.69
N ALA A 170 -17.22 -4.07 3.43
CA ALA A 170 -16.62 -2.99 2.67
C ALA A 170 -17.45 -1.69 2.88
N PHE A 171 -16.86 -0.54 2.52
CA PHE A 171 -17.43 0.79 2.75
C PHE A 171 -18.88 0.98 2.25
N TYR A 172 -19.26 0.28 1.20
CA TYR A 172 -20.62 0.38 0.66
C TYR A 172 -21.50 -0.78 1.13
N PRO A 173 -22.77 -0.54 1.52
CA PRO A 173 -23.69 -1.57 1.96
C PRO A 173 -23.81 -2.74 0.96
N GLY A 174 -23.91 -3.96 1.49
CA GLY A 174 -24.00 -5.18 0.69
C GLY A 174 -22.71 -5.61 0.00
N ARG A 175 -21.61 -4.87 0.18
CA ARG A 175 -20.28 -5.21 -0.32
C ARG A 175 -19.39 -5.70 0.80
N TYR A 176 -18.58 -6.69 0.49
CA TYR A 176 -17.70 -7.35 1.44
C TYR A 176 -16.33 -7.60 0.82
N ALA A 177 -15.32 -7.66 1.66
CA ALA A 177 -13.98 -8.11 1.31
C ALA A 177 -13.71 -9.45 1.97
N ILE A 178 -13.19 -10.41 1.22
CA ILE A 178 -12.59 -11.63 1.76
C ILE A 178 -11.08 -11.57 1.56
N HIS A 179 -10.34 -11.76 2.65
CA HIS A 179 -8.89 -11.83 2.68
C HIS A 179 -8.49 -13.28 2.83
N ILE A 180 -7.89 -13.86 1.81
CA ILE A 180 -7.42 -15.25 1.79
C ILE A 180 -5.91 -15.29 1.98
N SER A 181 -5.41 -16.28 2.72
CA SER A 181 -3.97 -16.53 2.81
C SER A 181 -3.45 -17.01 1.46
N ALA A 182 -2.43 -16.36 0.93
CA ALA A 182 -1.80 -16.73 -0.33
C ALA A 182 -0.79 -17.87 -0.08
N CYS A 183 -1.01 -19.00 -0.73
CA CYS A 183 -0.09 -20.12 -0.71
C CYS A 183 0.88 -20.13 -1.90
N ASP A 184 0.69 -19.22 -2.84
CA ASP A 184 1.44 -19.07 -4.08
C ASP A 184 1.73 -17.58 -4.31
N THR A 185 2.87 -17.27 -4.86
CA THR A 185 3.26 -15.89 -5.22
C THR A 185 2.84 -15.51 -6.64
N ASP A 186 2.31 -16.43 -7.43
CA ASP A 186 1.76 -16.17 -8.75
C ASP A 186 0.31 -15.68 -8.64
N GLU A 187 0.14 -14.39 -8.81
CA GLU A 187 -1.15 -13.70 -8.78
C GLU A 187 -2.17 -14.28 -9.78
N ASN A 188 -1.74 -14.64 -10.98
CA ASN A 188 -2.65 -15.15 -12.01
C ASN A 188 -3.17 -16.54 -11.62
N ARG A 189 -2.32 -17.35 -11.02
CA ARG A 189 -2.69 -18.69 -10.52
C ARG A 189 -3.69 -18.61 -9.37
N ILE A 190 -3.50 -17.66 -8.46
CA ILE A 190 -4.46 -17.42 -7.37
C ILE A 190 -5.79 -16.91 -7.91
N LYS A 191 -5.78 -15.99 -8.86
CA LYS A 191 -7.03 -15.50 -9.49
C LYS A 191 -7.82 -16.62 -10.16
N LEU A 192 -7.12 -17.52 -10.86
CA LEU A 192 -7.75 -18.67 -11.49
C LEU A 192 -8.35 -19.63 -10.46
N ASP A 193 -7.59 -20.00 -9.43
CA ASP A 193 -8.06 -20.87 -8.34
C ASP A 193 -9.27 -20.29 -7.61
N VAL A 194 -9.24 -18.98 -7.31
CA VAL A 194 -10.37 -18.27 -6.72
C VAL A 194 -11.60 -18.36 -7.61
N TYR A 195 -11.45 -18.09 -8.92
CA TYR A 195 -12.56 -18.08 -9.85
C TYR A 195 -13.17 -19.47 -10.01
N GLU A 196 -12.36 -20.52 -10.12
CA GLU A 196 -12.82 -21.90 -10.21
C GLU A 196 -13.55 -22.35 -8.94
N LYS A 197 -12.98 -22.09 -7.77
CA LYS A 197 -13.61 -22.39 -6.48
C LYS A 197 -14.94 -21.65 -6.33
N TRP A 198 -14.96 -20.35 -6.61
CA TRP A 198 -16.17 -19.53 -6.48
C TRP A 198 -17.35 -20.09 -7.26
N ARG A 199 -17.10 -20.52 -8.50
CA ARG A 199 -18.13 -21.14 -9.36
C ARG A 199 -18.74 -22.41 -8.78
N THR A 200 -17.96 -23.20 -8.04
CA THR A 200 -18.38 -24.48 -7.48
C THR A 200 -19.11 -24.35 -6.14
N LEU A 201 -19.00 -23.21 -5.45
CA LEU A 201 -19.58 -23.01 -4.11
C LEU A 201 -21.12 -22.95 -4.10
N GLY A 202 -21.76 -22.69 -5.22
CA GLY A 202 -23.23 -22.54 -5.30
C GLY A 202 -23.74 -21.47 -4.32
N ILE A 203 -23.07 -20.32 -4.27
CA ILE A 203 -23.42 -19.18 -3.44
C ILE A 203 -24.04 -18.07 -4.30
N ASP A 204 -24.97 -17.32 -3.70
CA ASP A 204 -25.51 -16.11 -4.31
C ASP A 204 -24.65 -14.91 -3.94
N ALA A 205 -23.44 -14.88 -4.51
CA ALA A 205 -22.50 -13.79 -4.35
C ALA A 205 -21.71 -13.60 -5.64
N LYS A 206 -21.47 -12.34 -6.00
CA LYS A 206 -20.73 -11.97 -7.22
C LYS A 206 -19.43 -11.29 -6.89
N ILE A 207 -18.33 -11.76 -7.47
CA ILE A 207 -17.04 -11.09 -7.41
C ILE A 207 -17.17 -9.75 -8.15
N LEU A 208 -16.80 -8.67 -7.47
CA LEU A 208 -16.73 -7.33 -8.04
C LEU A 208 -15.32 -7.03 -8.54
N TYR A 209 -14.32 -7.41 -7.75
CA TYR A 209 -12.92 -7.10 -8.04
C TYR A 209 -11.99 -8.05 -7.29
N MET A 210 -10.86 -8.36 -7.89
CA MET A 210 -9.76 -9.08 -7.28
C MET A 210 -8.55 -8.14 -7.22
N ALA A 211 -7.89 -8.07 -6.06
CA ALA A 211 -6.74 -7.19 -5.90
C ALA A 211 -5.64 -7.50 -6.93
N PRO A 212 -4.96 -6.48 -7.47
CA PRO A 212 -3.85 -6.70 -8.40
C PRO A 212 -2.55 -7.12 -7.71
N VAL A 213 -2.46 -6.98 -6.39
CA VAL A 213 -1.26 -7.30 -5.60
C VAL A 213 -1.64 -7.93 -4.27
N PHE A 214 -0.68 -8.62 -3.66
CA PHE A 214 -0.78 -9.13 -2.29
C PHE A 214 -0.45 -8.05 -1.27
N TYR A 215 -0.85 -8.27 -0.03
CA TYR A 215 -0.33 -7.56 1.12
C TYR A 215 0.11 -8.57 2.19
N GLY A 216 1.05 -8.19 3.05
CA GLY A 216 1.60 -9.04 4.10
C GLY A 216 1.57 -8.39 5.47
N LYS A 217 1.94 -9.15 6.50
CA LYS A 217 2.36 -8.57 7.76
C LYS A 217 3.84 -8.25 7.66
N ALA A 218 4.21 -7.02 7.89
CA ALA A 218 5.60 -6.60 7.82
C ALA A 218 6.49 -7.36 8.82
N ASN A 219 7.65 -7.76 8.34
CA ASN A 219 8.78 -8.00 9.21
C ASN A 219 9.25 -6.66 9.78
N THR A 220 9.33 -6.52 11.06
CA THR A 220 10.09 -5.60 11.93
C THR A 220 10.62 -4.26 11.39
N GLU A 221 10.55 -3.93 10.12
CA GLU A 221 11.07 -2.69 9.55
C GLU A 221 10.09 -1.54 9.67
N LYS A 222 10.53 -0.46 10.31
CA LYS A 222 9.72 0.71 10.70
C LYS A 222 9.08 1.49 9.54
N LEU A 223 9.51 1.27 8.30
CA LEU A 223 9.06 2.01 7.13
C LEU A 223 8.19 1.18 6.17
N CYS A 224 7.70 0.03 6.58
CA CYS A 224 6.78 -0.76 5.78
C CYS A 224 5.34 -0.49 6.20
N ASP A 225 4.50 -0.06 5.28
CA ASP A 225 3.08 0.25 5.53
C ASP A 225 2.27 -0.96 6.00
N ASP A 226 2.70 -2.17 5.66
CA ASP A 226 2.07 -3.41 6.11
C ASP A 226 2.06 -3.59 7.63
N HIS A 227 2.93 -2.86 8.33
CA HIS A 227 2.99 -2.83 9.79
C HIS A 227 1.82 -2.06 10.43
N TYR A 228 1.16 -1.18 9.68
CA TYR A 228 0.16 -0.25 10.19
C TYR A 228 -1.24 -0.62 9.72
N GLU A 229 -2.23 -0.46 10.60
CA GLU A 229 -3.65 -0.64 10.26
C GLU A 229 -4.28 0.66 9.73
N ASN A 230 -3.62 1.80 9.96
CA ASN A 230 -4.11 3.11 9.58
C ASN A 230 -3.09 3.84 8.67
N PRO A 231 -3.49 4.36 7.50
CA PRO A 231 -2.57 5.04 6.59
C PRO A 231 -1.97 6.32 7.18
N ILE A 232 -2.70 7.03 8.05
CA ILE A 232 -2.17 8.23 8.72
C ILE A 232 -1.09 7.86 9.73
N GLU A 233 -1.26 6.73 10.44
CA GLU A 233 -0.25 6.20 11.35
C GLU A 233 1.03 5.81 10.60
N ALA A 234 0.90 5.11 9.47
CA ALA A 234 2.02 4.77 8.60
C ALA A 234 2.77 6.02 8.12
N PHE A 235 2.03 7.03 7.64
CA PHE A 235 2.60 8.31 7.24
C PHE A 235 3.39 8.98 8.36
N GLU A 236 2.83 9.08 9.57
CA GLU A 236 3.50 9.69 10.70
C GLU A 236 4.73 8.91 11.16
N ALA A 237 4.69 7.60 11.07
CA ALA A 237 5.86 6.78 11.38
C ALA A 237 7.04 7.11 10.48
N GLY A 238 6.82 7.23 9.16
CA GLY A 238 7.84 7.65 8.21
C GLY A 238 8.33 9.08 8.46
N TYR A 239 7.40 10.01 8.71
CA TYR A 239 7.72 11.40 9.01
C TYR A 239 8.59 11.55 10.26
N LEU A 240 8.25 10.86 11.34
CA LEU A 240 8.99 10.92 12.59
C LEU A 240 10.35 10.22 12.48
N TYR A 241 10.41 9.08 11.78
CA TYR A 241 11.67 8.38 11.52
C TYR A 241 12.67 9.29 10.78
N ALA A 242 12.24 10.00 9.74
CA ALA A 242 13.10 10.94 9.03
C ALA A 242 13.59 12.08 9.93
N LYS A 243 12.76 12.56 10.85
CA LYS A 243 13.14 13.59 11.83
C LYS A 243 14.16 13.13 12.86
N GLU A 244 14.18 11.83 13.18
CA GLU A 244 15.14 11.23 14.11
C GLU A 244 16.49 10.95 13.46
N THR A 245 16.48 10.46 12.19
CA THR A 245 17.68 10.04 11.49
C THR A 245 18.47 11.17 10.83
N ASN A 246 17.81 12.30 10.53
CA ASN A 246 18.42 13.47 9.87
C ASN A 246 18.77 14.60 10.86
N LYS A 247 18.97 14.29 12.13
CA LYS A 247 19.54 15.22 13.13
C LYS A 247 21.03 15.10 13.17
#